data_9b780bf984b60a77fe6209f216ba9333
#
_entry.id   9b780bf984b60a77fe6209f216ba9333
#
_cell.length_a   1.000
_cell.length_b   1.000
_cell.length_c   1.000
_cell.angle_alpha   90.00
_cell.angle_beta   90.00
_cell.angle_gamma   90.00
#
_symmetry.space_group_name_H-M   'P 1'
#
loop_
_entity.id
_entity.type
_entity.pdbx_description
1 polymer ?
#
loop_
_entity_poly.entity_id
_entity_poly.type
_entity_poly.pdbx_seq_one_letter_code
_entity_poly.pdbx_strand_id
1 'polypeptide(L)'
;FVITNSHTPEVISLCGSKVWSDADNQDGIRPSEITVELYGTDKSTPVRTVKVSADADGKWSYHFSDLPKYENGEMISYTVSEKGVPEGYVSAVKGTGTEKDPFVITNTHTPEVISIAGTKTWVDGDNEEGKRPSEITVNLYKNAEKKPVASKKVKAAENGAWSYTFDDLPKYENGREISYRVSEEAVKDYSASYDGNDIVNTYTPEQTQITVTKIWDDEDDQDGKRPESIEVQLYAGRFRQGEAVTLSESNQWTYTWKELPSTNALGFRIHYTVKEVSDRGEYKTTITGDNNVIITNSYTPEVTFVKVDKQWSDY
;
A
#
# COMPACT_ATOMS: atom_id res chain seq x y z
N PHE A 1 68.75 29.23 -63.56
CA PHE A 1 68.45 27.95 -62.95
C PHE A 1 67.63 28.24 -61.66
N VAL A 2 66.51 27.57 -61.52
CA VAL A 2 65.70 27.55 -60.26
C VAL A 2 65.92 26.20 -59.64
N ILE A 3 66.36 26.17 -58.37
CA ILE A 3 66.46 24.97 -57.57
C ILE A 3 65.29 25.03 -56.58
N THR A 4 64.40 24.10 -56.71
CA THR A 4 63.23 24.00 -55.79
C THR A 4 63.41 22.81 -54.84
N ASN A 5 63.44 23.08 -53.54
CA ASN A 5 63.42 22.06 -52.52
C ASN A 5 62.00 21.94 -52.00
N SER A 6 61.46 20.72 -52.02
CA SER A 6 60.14 20.43 -51.48
C SER A 6 60.23 19.49 -50.27
N HIS A 7 59.46 19.76 -49.27
CA HIS A 7 59.30 18.91 -48.09
C HIS A 7 57.84 18.67 -47.83
N THR A 8 57.42 17.41 -47.56
CA THR A 8 56.09 17.06 -47.13
C THR A 8 56.13 16.89 -45.59
N PRO A 9 55.44 17.75 -44.84
CA PRO A 9 55.39 17.61 -43.42
C PRO A 9 54.78 16.29 -42.98
N GLU A 10 55.27 15.72 -41.88
CA GLU A 10 54.69 14.54 -41.26
C GLU A 10 53.35 14.89 -40.59
N VAL A 11 52.38 14.00 -40.80
CA VAL A 11 51.06 14.10 -40.22
C VAL A 11 50.79 12.90 -39.32
N ILE A 12 49.92 13.09 -38.32
CA ILE A 12 49.43 12.05 -37.40
C ILE A 12 47.92 12.03 -37.39
N SER A 13 47.38 10.95 -36.85
CA SER A 13 45.96 10.79 -36.56
C SER A 13 45.77 10.51 -35.09
N LEU A 14 44.71 11.06 -34.52
CA LEU A 14 44.34 10.88 -33.13
C LEU A 14 42.89 10.36 -33.05
N CYS A 15 42.61 9.50 -32.08
CA CYS A 15 41.31 8.93 -31.87
C CYS A 15 40.88 9.02 -30.40
N GLY A 16 39.58 8.89 -30.18
CA GLY A 16 39.04 8.90 -28.84
C GLY A 16 37.60 8.37 -28.76
N SER A 17 37.16 8.27 -27.54
CA SER A 17 35.79 7.87 -27.22
C SER A 17 35.19 8.77 -26.13
N LYS A 18 33.86 8.79 -26.10
CA LYS A 18 33.08 9.39 -25.01
C LYS A 18 32.44 8.29 -24.20
N VAL A 19 32.55 8.40 -22.89
CA VAL A 19 31.95 7.48 -21.93
C VAL A 19 30.99 8.25 -21.00
N TRP A 20 29.87 7.69 -20.69
CA TRP A 20 28.91 8.21 -19.75
C TRP A 20 28.88 7.33 -18.50
N SER A 21 28.98 7.92 -17.31
CA SER A 21 28.86 7.27 -16.01
C SER A 21 27.70 7.94 -15.28
N ASP A 22 26.45 7.54 -15.61
CA ASP A 22 25.21 8.21 -15.23
C ASP A 22 24.05 7.22 -15.05
N ALA A 23 24.34 5.99 -14.61
CA ALA A 23 23.37 4.92 -14.43
C ALA A 23 22.48 4.71 -15.67
N ASP A 24 23.15 4.66 -16.85
CA ASP A 24 22.50 4.47 -18.16
C ASP A 24 21.46 5.53 -18.50
N ASN A 25 21.82 6.80 -18.22
CA ASN A 25 20.96 7.96 -18.43
C ASN A 25 19.65 7.90 -17.63
N GLN A 26 19.73 7.42 -16.38
CA GLN A 26 18.56 7.25 -15.50
C GLN A 26 17.74 8.55 -15.40
N ASP A 27 18.39 9.71 -15.24
CA ASP A 27 17.71 11.01 -15.08
C ASP A 27 17.34 11.66 -16.43
N GLY A 28 17.74 11.04 -17.56
CA GLY A 28 17.37 11.50 -18.89
C GLY A 28 18.04 12.79 -19.38
N ILE A 29 19.10 13.21 -18.72
CA ILE A 29 19.79 14.49 -19.00
C ILE A 29 20.96 14.37 -19.97
N ARG A 30 21.31 13.14 -20.40
CA ARG A 30 22.37 12.91 -21.39
C ARG A 30 21.96 13.52 -22.74
N PRO A 31 22.76 14.43 -23.32
CA PRO A 31 22.48 15.01 -24.63
C PRO A 31 22.62 13.97 -25.75
N SER A 32 21.96 14.20 -26.87
CA SER A 32 22.10 13.35 -28.05
C SER A 32 23.42 13.55 -28.82
N GLU A 33 24.12 14.66 -28.60
CA GLU A 33 25.35 15.06 -29.28
C GLU A 33 26.21 15.89 -28.35
N ILE A 34 27.56 15.74 -28.40
CA ILE A 34 28.54 16.62 -27.78
C ILE A 34 29.47 17.17 -28.85
N THR A 35 30.23 18.23 -28.50
CA THR A 35 31.32 18.75 -29.33
C THR A 35 32.65 18.52 -28.63
N VAL A 36 33.57 17.86 -29.31
CA VAL A 36 34.97 17.67 -28.85
C VAL A 36 35.86 18.69 -29.54
N GLU A 37 36.63 19.40 -28.78
CA GLU A 37 37.61 20.37 -29.23
C GLU A 37 39.01 19.79 -29.05
N LEU A 38 39.86 19.88 -30.11
CA LEU A 38 41.26 19.47 -30.12
C LEU A 38 42.14 20.71 -30.03
N TYR A 39 43.13 20.69 -29.16
CA TYR A 39 44.08 21.76 -28.95
C TYR A 39 45.48 21.26 -29.26
N GLY A 40 46.29 22.14 -29.91
CA GLY A 40 47.67 21.90 -30.20
C GLY A 40 48.59 22.52 -29.12
N THR A 41 49.70 23.17 -29.56
CA THR A 41 50.64 23.89 -28.69
C THR A 41 49.94 25.04 -27.95
N ASP A 42 49.14 25.83 -28.68
CA ASP A 42 48.23 26.80 -28.09
C ASP A 42 47.01 26.10 -27.47
N LYS A 43 46.85 26.23 -26.15
CA LYS A 43 45.73 25.65 -25.40
C LYS A 43 44.54 26.58 -25.28
N SER A 44 44.63 27.80 -25.85
CA SER A 44 43.55 28.79 -25.76
C SER A 44 42.56 28.68 -26.95
N THR A 45 43.02 28.21 -28.10
CA THR A 45 42.26 28.13 -29.35
C THR A 45 42.24 26.70 -29.88
N PRO A 46 41.08 26.10 -30.08
CA PRO A 46 41.02 24.74 -30.65
C PRO A 46 41.47 24.76 -32.11
N VAL A 47 42.32 23.81 -32.48
CA VAL A 47 42.80 23.61 -33.86
C VAL A 47 41.78 22.84 -34.72
N ARG A 48 40.95 22.03 -34.07
CA ARG A 48 39.85 21.25 -34.71
C ARG A 48 38.70 21.07 -33.72
N THR A 49 37.51 20.87 -34.29
CA THR A 49 36.32 20.48 -33.53
C THR A 49 35.62 19.36 -34.26
N VAL A 50 34.98 18.46 -33.51
CA VAL A 50 34.15 17.38 -34.05
C VAL A 50 32.89 17.21 -33.21
N LYS A 51 31.74 16.99 -33.87
CA LYS A 51 30.51 16.60 -33.23
C LYS A 51 30.48 15.07 -33.05
N VAL A 52 30.07 14.62 -31.89
CA VAL A 52 30.08 13.21 -31.51
C VAL A 52 28.72 12.83 -30.97
N SER A 53 28.16 11.76 -31.52
CA SER A 53 26.90 11.14 -31.07
C SER A 53 27.07 9.62 -31.01
N ALA A 54 26.11 8.93 -30.40
CA ALA A 54 26.05 7.48 -30.40
C ALA A 54 25.89 6.94 -31.83
N ASP A 55 26.68 5.93 -32.19
CA ASP A 55 26.46 5.13 -33.41
C ASP A 55 25.31 4.13 -33.21
N ALA A 56 25.09 3.25 -34.22
CA ALA A 56 24.03 2.23 -34.19
C ALA A 56 24.21 1.21 -33.03
N ASP A 57 25.45 1.03 -32.55
CA ASP A 57 25.79 0.15 -31.43
C ASP A 57 25.82 0.89 -30.08
N GLY A 58 25.43 2.18 -30.06
CA GLY A 58 25.47 3.04 -28.87
C GLY A 58 26.86 3.53 -28.49
N LYS A 59 27.87 3.35 -29.34
CA LYS A 59 29.26 3.80 -29.08
C LYS A 59 29.42 5.25 -29.50
N TRP A 60 30.19 5.98 -28.71
CA TRP A 60 30.56 7.36 -28.95
C TRP A 60 32.04 7.42 -29.28
N SER A 61 32.39 7.55 -30.54
CA SER A 61 33.77 7.59 -31.01
C SER A 61 34.05 8.80 -31.89
N TYR A 62 35.29 9.25 -31.90
CA TYR A 62 35.75 10.36 -32.74
C TYR A 62 37.17 10.16 -33.19
N HIS A 63 37.50 10.83 -34.28
CA HIS A 63 38.79 10.74 -34.92
C HIS A 63 39.20 12.08 -35.55
N PHE A 64 40.48 12.41 -35.44
CA PHE A 64 41.11 13.54 -36.12
C PHE A 64 42.23 13.02 -37.00
N SER A 65 42.21 13.32 -38.31
CA SER A 65 43.22 12.93 -39.26
C SER A 65 44.02 14.13 -39.76
N ASP A 66 45.14 13.86 -40.43
CA ASP A 66 45.98 14.86 -41.08
C ASP A 66 46.42 16.02 -40.19
N LEU A 67 46.74 15.70 -38.93
CA LEU A 67 47.23 16.68 -37.98
C LEU A 67 48.73 16.84 -38.15
N PRO A 68 49.29 18.08 -38.17
CA PRO A 68 50.75 18.33 -38.13
C PRO A 68 51.39 17.60 -36.95
N LYS A 69 52.47 16.88 -37.17
CA LYS A 69 53.24 16.24 -36.08
C LYS A 69 54.13 17.20 -35.35
N TYR A 70 54.69 18.19 -36.10
CA TYR A 70 55.65 19.17 -35.56
C TYR A 70 55.17 20.58 -35.85
N GLU A 71 55.53 21.50 -34.97
CA GLU A 71 55.45 22.95 -35.13
C GLU A 71 56.74 23.57 -34.74
N ASN A 72 57.36 24.40 -35.62
CA ASN A 72 58.69 25.02 -35.43
C ASN A 72 59.82 24.04 -35.04
N GLY A 73 59.73 22.79 -35.52
CA GLY A 73 60.67 21.71 -35.24
C GLY A 73 60.43 20.93 -33.94
N GLU A 74 59.44 21.31 -33.13
CA GLU A 74 59.07 20.64 -31.91
C GLU A 74 57.78 19.78 -32.14
N MET A 75 57.71 18.63 -31.44
CA MET A 75 56.54 17.75 -31.55
C MET A 75 55.36 18.38 -30.81
N ILE A 76 54.24 18.46 -31.51
CA ILE A 76 52.97 19.01 -30.93
C ILE A 76 52.40 18.04 -29.93
N SER A 77 52.15 18.51 -28.69
CA SER A 77 51.40 17.78 -27.68
C SER A 77 49.90 18.13 -27.76
N TYR A 78 49.12 17.27 -28.39
CA TYR A 78 47.70 17.45 -28.55
C TYR A 78 46.94 17.10 -27.27
N THR A 79 45.84 17.83 -26.99
CA THR A 79 44.88 17.54 -25.91
C THR A 79 43.47 17.77 -26.41
N VAL A 80 42.51 17.15 -25.78
CA VAL A 80 41.07 17.33 -26.09
C VAL A 80 40.31 17.86 -24.89
N SER A 81 39.21 18.56 -25.16
CA SER A 81 38.21 18.90 -24.16
C SER A 81 36.81 18.77 -24.76
N GLU A 82 35.82 18.64 -23.91
CA GLU A 82 34.42 18.73 -24.30
C GLU A 82 33.98 20.19 -24.21
N LYS A 83 33.43 20.72 -25.29
CA LYS A 83 32.89 22.08 -25.34
C LYS A 83 31.53 22.12 -24.62
N GLY A 84 31.43 22.92 -23.54
CA GLY A 84 30.15 23.09 -22.84
C GLY A 84 29.69 21.77 -22.22
N VAL A 85 30.39 21.26 -21.21
CA VAL A 85 29.96 20.07 -20.46
C VAL A 85 28.52 20.22 -20.05
N PRO A 86 27.64 19.24 -20.33
CA PRO A 86 26.22 19.34 -20.01
C PRO A 86 25.98 19.58 -18.52
N GLU A 87 24.96 20.36 -18.22
CA GLU A 87 24.58 20.62 -16.82
C GLU A 87 24.31 19.31 -16.07
N GLY A 88 24.77 19.25 -14.81
CA GLY A 88 24.70 18.05 -13.97
C GLY A 88 25.81 17.03 -14.20
N TYR A 89 26.73 17.26 -15.17
CA TYR A 89 27.89 16.38 -15.40
C TYR A 89 29.19 17.01 -14.99
N VAL A 90 30.13 16.16 -14.59
CA VAL A 90 31.55 16.49 -14.41
C VAL A 90 32.32 15.69 -15.47
N SER A 91 33.15 16.40 -16.27
CA SER A 91 33.93 15.79 -17.34
C SER A 91 35.40 15.58 -16.91
N ALA A 92 35.93 14.44 -17.31
CA ALA A 92 37.35 14.10 -17.15
C ALA A 92 37.90 13.49 -18.43
N VAL A 93 39.18 13.79 -18.77
CA VAL A 93 39.86 13.28 -19.96
C VAL A 93 41.06 12.47 -19.53
N LYS A 94 41.28 11.31 -20.22
CA LYS A 94 42.46 10.45 -20.08
C LYS A 94 42.97 10.06 -21.48
N GLY A 95 44.21 9.54 -21.53
CA GLY A 95 44.82 9.04 -22.77
C GLY A 95 45.61 10.12 -23.54
N THR A 96 46.30 9.71 -24.58
CA THR A 96 47.17 10.55 -25.44
C THR A 96 46.67 10.65 -26.89
N GLY A 97 45.54 10.01 -27.20
CA GLY A 97 44.89 10.05 -28.52
C GLY A 97 45.46 9.08 -29.55
N THR A 98 46.44 8.25 -29.21
CA THR A 98 47.00 7.23 -30.09
C THR A 98 46.09 5.98 -30.14
N GLU A 99 46.25 5.13 -31.15
CA GLU A 99 45.49 3.86 -31.21
C GLU A 99 45.74 2.96 -29.99
N LYS A 100 46.93 3.04 -29.39
CA LYS A 100 47.27 2.24 -28.20
C LYS A 100 46.81 2.89 -26.89
N ASP A 101 46.58 4.18 -26.90
CA ASP A 101 46.16 4.98 -25.75
C ASP A 101 45.23 6.11 -26.24
N PRO A 102 43.99 5.76 -26.66
CA PRO A 102 43.03 6.73 -27.19
C PRO A 102 42.58 7.73 -26.12
N PHE A 103 42.18 8.91 -26.54
CA PHE A 103 41.54 9.85 -25.64
C PHE A 103 40.20 9.27 -25.15
N VAL A 104 39.95 9.32 -23.84
CA VAL A 104 38.67 8.94 -23.25
C VAL A 104 38.13 10.14 -22.47
N ILE A 105 37.01 10.70 -22.96
CA ILE A 105 36.26 11.74 -22.27
C ILE A 105 35.14 11.06 -21.47
N THR A 106 35.20 11.12 -20.15
CA THR A 106 34.19 10.55 -19.27
C THR A 106 33.36 11.66 -18.63
N ASN A 107 32.05 11.66 -18.86
CA ASN A 107 31.13 12.48 -18.07
C ASN A 107 30.43 11.63 -17.00
N THR A 108 30.56 12.13 -15.77
CA THR A 108 29.95 11.48 -14.59
C THR A 108 28.82 12.35 -14.06
N HIS A 109 27.65 11.70 -13.84
CA HIS A 109 26.50 12.26 -13.16
C HIS A 109 26.04 11.29 -12.07
N THR A 110 25.71 11.83 -10.90
CA THR A 110 25.10 11.05 -9.82
C THR A 110 23.59 11.25 -9.90
N PRO A 111 22.82 10.20 -10.20
CA PRO A 111 21.36 10.31 -10.31
C PRO A 111 20.69 10.83 -9.06
N GLU A 112 19.60 11.56 -9.23
CA GLU A 112 18.80 12.07 -8.13
C GLU A 112 18.08 10.95 -7.41
N VAL A 113 18.05 11.02 -6.08
CA VAL A 113 17.32 10.11 -5.20
C VAL A 113 16.35 10.88 -4.31
N ILE A 114 15.30 10.20 -3.88
CA ILE A 114 14.30 10.72 -2.94
C ILE A 114 14.06 9.74 -1.81
N SER A 115 13.38 10.21 -0.76
CA SER A 115 12.90 9.39 0.34
C SER A 115 11.37 9.45 0.41
N ILE A 116 10.73 8.32 0.69
CA ILE A 116 9.29 8.21 0.96
C ILE A 116 9.14 7.86 2.44
N ALA A 117 8.58 8.77 3.21
CA ALA A 117 8.30 8.58 4.64
C ALA A 117 6.80 8.65 4.91
N GLY A 118 6.36 7.96 5.95
CA GLY A 118 4.98 8.00 6.41
C GLY A 118 4.86 7.53 7.86
N THR A 119 3.69 7.77 8.42
CA THR A 119 3.29 7.36 9.76
C THR A 119 2.21 6.29 9.72
N LYS A 120 2.08 5.55 10.82
CA LYS A 120 0.99 4.60 11.03
C LYS A 120 0.20 4.99 12.26
N THR A 121 -1.10 5.14 12.09
CA THR A 121 -2.04 5.47 13.17
C THR A 121 -3.06 4.34 13.33
N TRP A 122 -3.49 4.13 14.57
CA TRP A 122 -4.50 3.16 14.95
C TRP A 122 -5.73 3.87 15.53
N VAL A 123 -6.92 3.52 15.05
CA VAL A 123 -8.22 3.94 15.57
C VAL A 123 -8.88 2.69 16.16
N ASP A 124 -8.55 2.36 17.40
CA ASP A 124 -8.90 1.10 18.07
C ASP A 124 -9.04 1.25 19.59
N GLY A 125 -9.42 2.45 20.07
CA GLY A 125 -9.56 2.69 21.50
C GLY A 125 -8.26 2.45 22.29
N ASP A 126 -7.11 2.83 21.72
CA ASP A 126 -5.77 2.59 22.29
C ASP A 126 -5.47 1.10 22.53
N ASN A 127 -5.89 0.27 21.58
CA ASN A 127 -5.75 -1.18 21.63
C ASN A 127 -6.54 -1.84 22.78
N GLU A 128 -7.70 -1.27 23.15
CA GLU A 128 -8.55 -1.79 24.23
C GLU A 128 -8.89 -3.28 24.04
N GLU A 129 -9.14 -3.69 22.79
CA GLU A 129 -9.44 -5.08 22.41
C GLU A 129 -8.20 -6.00 22.35
N GLY A 130 -6.99 -5.45 22.52
CA GLY A 130 -5.75 -6.22 22.42
C GLY A 130 -5.48 -6.83 21.03
N LYS A 131 -6.09 -6.29 19.97
CA LYS A 131 -6.02 -6.83 18.60
C LYS A 131 -4.90 -6.25 17.76
N ARG A 132 -4.33 -5.11 18.17
CA ARG A 132 -3.24 -4.46 17.44
C ARG A 132 -2.03 -5.38 17.37
N PRO A 133 -1.50 -5.69 16.17
CA PRO A 133 -0.31 -6.52 16.03
C PRO A 133 0.92 -5.78 16.52
N SER A 134 1.96 -6.51 16.91
CA SER A 134 3.25 -5.94 17.32
C SER A 134 4.09 -5.44 16.12
N GLU A 135 3.74 -5.83 14.90
CA GLU A 135 4.45 -5.52 13.67
C GLU A 135 3.47 -5.52 12.48
N ILE A 136 3.68 -4.61 11.54
CA ILE A 136 2.99 -4.58 10.24
C ILE A 136 4.03 -4.65 9.11
N THR A 137 3.59 -4.96 7.89
CA THR A 137 4.41 -4.87 6.68
C THR A 137 3.87 -3.75 5.80
N VAL A 138 4.72 -2.79 5.48
CA VAL A 138 4.44 -1.72 4.51
C VAL A 138 5.19 -2.02 3.23
N ASN A 139 4.49 -2.06 2.12
CA ASN A 139 4.98 -2.29 0.77
C ASN A 139 5.07 -0.98 -0.01
N LEU A 140 6.17 -0.77 -0.73
CA LEU A 140 6.38 0.34 -1.63
C LEU A 140 6.22 -0.13 -3.08
N TYR A 141 5.48 0.62 -3.87
CA TYR A 141 5.25 0.37 -5.29
C TYR A 141 5.70 1.58 -6.10
N LYS A 142 6.20 1.34 -7.32
CA LYS A 142 6.47 2.40 -8.29
C LYS A 142 5.45 2.38 -9.44
N ASN A 143 5.03 3.55 -9.87
CA ASN A 143 4.08 3.72 -10.96
C ASN A 143 2.82 2.84 -10.79
N ALA A 144 2.34 2.20 -11.84
CA ALA A 144 1.19 1.29 -11.84
C ALA A 144 1.57 -0.18 -11.58
N GLU A 145 2.78 -0.47 -11.12
CA GLU A 145 3.23 -1.84 -10.88
C GLU A 145 2.40 -2.51 -9.78
N LYS A 146 2.12 -3.80 -9.98
CA LYS A 146 1.36 -4.61 -9.01
C LYS A 146 2.27 -5.31 -7.99
N LYS A 147 3.56 -5.43 -8.32
CA LYS A 147 4.56 -6.04 -7.43
C LYS A 147 5.29 -4.95 -6.67
N PRO A 148 5.46 -5.07 -5.34
CA PRO A 148 6.21 -4.08 -4.59
C PRO A 148 7.69 -4.09 -4.99
N VAL A 149 8.31 -2.90 -5.04
CA VAL A 149 9.74 -2.73 -5.27
C VAL A 149 10.55 -2.82 -3.98
N ALA A 150 9.91 -2.55 -2.85
CA ALA A 150 10.48 -2.72 -1.51
C ALA A 150 9.37 -3.02 -0.49
N SER A 151 9.75 -3.65 0.62
CA SER A 151 8.88 -3.92 1.75
C SER A 151 9.62 -3.65 3.05
N LYS A 152 8.91 -3.10 4.04
CA LYS A 152 9.49 -2.79 5.36
C LYS A 152 8.57 -3.26 6.47
N LYS A 153 9.15 -3.95 7.46
CA LYS A 153 8.48 -4.27 8.72
C LYS A 153 8.54 -3.06 9.64
N VAL A 154 7.40 -2.69 10.17
CA VAL A 154 7.21 -1.50 11.02
C VAL A 154 6.66 -1.93 12.37
N LYS A 155 7.25 -1.40 13.43
CA LYS A 155 6.87 -1.61 14.83
C LYS A 155 6.73 -0.27 15.54
N ALA A 156 6.06 -0.28 16.68
CA ALA A 156 6.09 0.87 17.57
C ALA A 156 7.53 1.17 18.02
N ALA A 157 7.91 2.43 17.98
CA ALA A 157 9.12 2.93 18.63
C ALA A 157 8.94 2.94 20.16
N GLU A 158 9.99 3.21 20.92
CA GLU A 158 9.94 3.29 22.39
C GLU A 158 8.92 4.31 22.93
N ASN A 159 8.70 5.38 22.17
CA ASN A 159 7.68 6.40 22.47
C ASN A 159 6.27 6.05 21.97
N GLY A 160 6.06 4.85 21.46
CA GLY A 160 4.80 4.37 20.91
C GLY A 160 4.49 4.82 19.47
N ALA A 161 5.31 5.66 18.87
CA ALA A 161 5.09 6.12 17.49
C ALA A 161 5.38 5.00 16.48
N TRP A 162 4.58 4.97 15.42
CA TRP A 162 4.77 4.07 14.28
C TRP A 162 5.14 4.90 13.06
N SER A 163 6.35 4.73 12.55
CA SER A 163 6.83 5.45 11.38
C SER A 163 7.71 4.57 10.51
N TYR A 164 7.83 4.94 9.24
CA TYR A 164 8.69 4.27 8.30
C TYR A 164 9.24 5.23 7.26
N THR A 165 10.38 4.87 6.68
CA THR A 165 11.03 5.62 5.60
C THR A 165 11.65 4.62 4.63
N PHE A 166 11.49 4.85 3.34
CA PHE A 166 12.24 4.21 2.27
C PHE A 166 13.17 5.26 1.70
N ASP A 167 14.47 5.06 1.85
CA ASP A 167 15.51 6.01 1.42
C ASP A 167 16.16 5.57 0.12
N ASP A 168 16.98 6.47 -0.48
CA ASP A 168 17.78 6.23 -1.68
C ASP A 168 16.98 5.70 -2.88
N LEU A 169 15.73 6.13 -3.00
CA LEU A 169 14.87 5.73 -4.10
C LEU A 169 15.20 6.55 -5.35
N PRO A 170 15.38 5.93 -6.53
CA PRO A 170 15.51 6.67 -7.78
C PRO A 170 14.35 7.66 -7.97
N LYS A 171 14.68 8.93 -8.25
CA LYS A 171 13.65 9.93 -8.57
C LYS A 171 13.14 9.75 -10.00
N TYR A 172 14.02 9.35 -10.91
CA TYR A 172 13.71 9.18 -12.33
C TYR A 172 14.00 7.76 -12.82
N GLU A 173 13.35 7.37 -13.89
CA GLU A 173 13.63 6.18 -14.68
C GLU A 173 13.48 6.53 -16.16
N ASN A 174 14.55 6.37 -16.94
CA ASN A 174 14.60 6.77 -18.38
C ASN A 174 14.12 8.22 -18.58
N GLY A 175 14.54 9.14 -17.71
CA GLY A 175 14.18 10.55 -17.76
C GLY A 175 12.75 10.90 -17.37
N ARG A 176 11.99 9.94 -16.83
CA ARG A 176 10.62 10.18 -16.34
C ARG A 176 10.59 10.06 -14.83
N GLU A 177 9.92 11.01 -14.19
CA GLU A 177 9.75 10.97 -12.74
C GLU A 177 8.92 9.75 -12.32
N ILE A 178 9.40 9.04 -11.28
CA ILE A 178 8.75 7.86 -10.73
C ILE A 178 7.72 8.30 -9.70
N SER A 179 6.48 7.83 -9.87
CA SER A 179 5.45 7.98 -8.85
C SER A 179 5.49 6.80 -7.88
N TYR A 180 5.75 7.08 -6.60
CA TYR A 180 5.73 6.05 -5.55
C TYR A 180 4.41 6.07 -4.78
N ARG A 181 3.98 4.90 -4.34
CA ARG A 181 2.84 4.72 -3.43
C ARG A 181 3.11 3.60 -2.44
N VAL A 182 2.52 3.72 -1.27
CA VAL A 182 2.62 2.72 -0.21
C VAL A 182 1.32 1.91 -0.09
N SER A 183 1.42 0.70 0.45
CA SER A 183 0.28 -0.11 0.87
C SER A 183 0.69 -1.01 2.03
N GLU A 184 -0.18 -1.18 3.00
CA GLU A 184 0.00 -2.13 4.10
C GLU A 184 -0.51 -3.52 3.70
N GLU A 185 0.14 -4.58 4.17
CA GLU A 185 -0.45 -5.91 4.14
C GLU A 185 -1.67 -5.96 5.08
N ALA A 186 -2.71 -6.69 4.67
CA ALA A 186 -3.96 -6.73 5.41
C ALA A 186 -3.75 -7.15 6.88
N VAL A 187 -4.21 -6.32 7.80
CA VAL A 187 -4.24 -6.62 9.24
C VAL A 187 -5.63 -7.14 9.60
N LYS A 188 -5.65 -8.30 10.26
CA LYS A 188 -6.92 -8.93 10.67
C LYS A 188 -7.75 -7.99 11.55
N ASP A 189 -9.05 -7.91 11.31
CA ASP A 189 -10.04 -7.11 12.03
C ASP A 189 -9.86 -5.59 11.89
N TYR A 190 -8.98 -5.14 10.97
CA TYR A 190 -8.77 -3.72 10.67
C TYR A 190 -9.03 -3.40 9.21
N SER A 191 -9.54 -2.20 8.97
CA SER A 191 -9.61 -1.59 7.64
C SER A 191 -8.56 -0.49 7.52
N ALA A 192 -7.73 -0.54 6.46
CA ALA A 192 -6.70 0.45 6.21
C ALA A 192 -7.24 1.58 5.31
N SER A 193 -6.91 2.83 5.65
CA SER A 193 -7.08 4.00 4.81
C SER A 193 -5.75 4.76 4.70
N TYR A 194 -5.61 5.59 3.65
CA TYR A 194 -4.36 6.25 3.29
C TYR A 194 -4.59 7.73 3.06
N ASP A 195 -3.71 8.56 3.63
CA ASP A 195 -3.59 9.98 3.33
C ASP A 195 -2.14 10.26 2.88
N GLY A 196 -1.94 10.34 1.56
CA GLY A 196 -0.61 10.30 0.97
C GLY A 196 0.13 9.01 1.35
N ASN A 197 1.19 9.14 2.14
CA ASN A 197 1.96 8.01 2.64
C ASN A 197 1.60 7.61 4.08
N ASP A 198 0.70 8.33 4.74
CA ASP A 198 0.25 7.98 6.08
C ASP A 198 -0.84 6.90 6.03
N ILE A 199 -0.76 5.95 6.95
CA ILE A 199 -1.65 4.80 7.02
C ILE A 199 -2.44 4.85 8.32
N VAL A 200 -3.77 4.77 8.21
CA VAL A 200 -4.68 4.70 9.35
C VAL A 200 -5.40 3.37 9.32
N ASN A 201 -5.26 2.56 10.38
CA ASN A 201 -6.06 1.36 10.58
C ASN A 201 -7.17 1.63 11.58
N THR A 202 -8.40 1.38 11.14
CA THR A 202 -9.58 1.43 12.00
C THR A 202 -10.02 0.02 12.34
N TYR A 203 -10.13 -0.27 13.64
CA TYR A 203 -10.64 -1.55 14.12
C TYR A 203 -12.13 -1.67 13.84
N THR A 204 -12.53 -2.79 13.25
CA THR A 204 -13.95 -3.11 13.00
C THR A 204 -14.25 -4.43 13.70
N PRO A 205 -14.87 -4.40 14.90
CA PRO A 205 -15.26 -5.60 15.61
C PRO A 205 -16.14 -6.51 14.77
N GLU A 206 -15.93 -7.81 14.87
CA GLU A 206 -16.86 -8.79 14.30
C GLU A 206 -18.21 -8.69 15.02
N GLN A 207 -19.30 -8.57 14.26
CA GLN A 207 -20.64 -8.39 14.77
C GLN A 207 -21.48 -9.65 14.61
N THR A 208 -22.49 -9.79 15.46
CA THR A 208 -23.52 -10.82 15.39
C THR A 208 -24.91 -10.20 15.55
N GLN A 209 -25.94 -11.00 15.37
CA GLN A 209 -27.31 -10.62 15.65
C GLN A 209 -28.03 -11.73 16.42
N ILE A 210 -28.97 -11.35 17.26
CA ILE A 210 -29.84 -12.27 18.02
C ILE A 210 -31.28 -11.95 17.66
N THR A 211 -32.01 -12.97 17.19
CA THR A 211 -33.44 -12.86 16.91
C THR A 211 -34.18 -13.62 17.98
N VAL A 212 -35.23 -13.02 18.54
CA VAL A 212 -36.17 -13.68 19.43
C VAL A 212 -37.54 -13.81 18.76
N THR A 213 -38.15 -14.98 18.89
CA THR A 213 -39.51 -15.23 18.46
C THR A 213 -40.28 -15.79 19.64
N LYS A 214 -41.45 -15.23 19.92
CA LYS A 214 -42.39 -15.72 20.91
C LYS A 214 -43.39 -16.65 20.27
N ILE A 215 -43.61 -17.79 20.89
CA ILE A 215 -44.65 -18.78 20.51
C ILE A 215 -45.56 -18.98 21.69
N TRP A 216 -46.85 -19.05 21.39
CA TRP A 216 -47.89 -19.40 22.34
C TRP A 216 -48.41 -20.81 22.06
N ASP A 217 -48.45 -21.66 23.10
CA ASP A 217 -48.96 -23.01 23.09
C ASP A 217 -50.09 -23.09 24.13
N ASP A 218 -51.27 -22.58 23.76
CA ASP A 218 -52.41 -22.29 24.65
C ASP A 218 -53.78 -22.50 23.98
N GLU A 219 -53.84 -23.42 22.98
CA GLU A 219 -55.08 -23.72 22.25
C GLU A 219 -55.73 -22.46 21.67
N ASP A 220 -54.89 -21.58 21.07
CA ASP A 220 -55.30 -20.35 20.42
C ASP A 220 -56.00 -19.36 21.36
N ASP A 221 -55.47 -19.24 22.61
CA ASP A 221 -55.98 -18.39 23.69
C ASP A 221 -57.42 -18.71 24.10
N GLN A 222 -57.77 -20.01 24.12
CA GLN A 222 -59.12 -20.47 24.43
C GLN A 222 -59.70 -19.86 25.71
N ASP A 223 -58.91 -19.67 26.76
CA ASP A 223 -59.34 -19.15 28.06
C ASP A 223 -59.14 -17.63 28.21
N GLY A 224 -58.68 -16.92 27.14
CA GLY A 224 -58.46 -15.49 27.13
C GLY A 224 -57.38 -15.03 28.13
N LYS A 225 -56.37 -15.86 28.37
CA LYS A 225 -55.29 -15.62 29.34
C LYS A 225 -54.03 -14.99 28.70
N ARG A 226 -53.93 -15.02 27.37
CA ARG A 226 -52.77 -14.50 26.65
C ARG A 226 -52.70 -12.99 26.80
N PRO A 227 -51.59 -12.42 27.27
CA PRO A 227 -51.42 -10.97 27.34
C PRO A 227 -51.28 -10.37 25.95
N GLU A 228 -51.66 -9.09 25.78
CA GLU A 228 -51.53 -8.35 24.52
C GLU A 228 -50.03 -8.15 24.12
N SER A 229 -49.15 -8.16 25.09
CA SER A 229 -47.71 -8.04 24.87
C SER A 229 -46.92 -8.64 26.02
N ILE A 230 -45.65 -8.96 25.74
CA ILE A 230 -44.63 -9.34 26.72
C ILE A 230 -43.38 -8.48 26.57
N GLU A 231 -42.56 -8.43 27.59
CA GLU A 231 -41.22 -7.82 27.52
C GLU A 231 -40.15 -8.89 27.56
N VAL A 232 -39.14 -8.70 26.70
CA VAL A 232 -37.95 -9.55 26.62
C VAL A 232 -36.68 -8.72 26.80
N GLN A 233 -35.69 -9.25 27.49
CA GLN A 233 -34.44 -8.60 27.78
C GLN A 233 -33.28 -9.43 27.23
N LEU A 234 -32.41 -8.76 26.45
CA LEU A 234 -31.14 -9.34 26.01
C LEU A 234 -30.08 -9.24 27.10
N TYR A 235 -29.24 -10.26 27.24
CA TYR A 235 -28.12 -10.33 28.14
C TYR A 235 -26.86 -10.77 27.39
N ALA A 236 -25.70 -10.14 27.70
CA ALA A 236 -24.37 -10.62 27.41
C ALA A 236 -23.79 -11.28 28.66
N GLY A 237 -23.77 -12.60 28.69
CA GLY A 237 -23.50 -13.34 29.92
C GLY A 237 -24.52 -13.00 31.01
N ARG A 238 -24.11 -12.32 32.08
CA ARG A 238 -25.00 -11.88 33.19
C ARG A 238 -25.44 -10.40 33.12
N PHE A 239 -24.94 -9.65 32.15
CA PHE A 239 -25.19 -8.20 32.05
C PHE A 239 -26.29 -7.91 31.04
N ARG A 240 -27.24 -7.04 31.42
CA ARG A 240 -28.29 -6.55 30.53
C ARG A 240 -27.67 -5.76 29.39
N GLN A 241 -28.25 -5.93 28.19
CA GLN A 241 -27.89 -5.19 26.97
C GLN A 241 -29.08 -4.35 26.53
N GLY A 242 -28.96 -3.04 26.66
CA GLY A 242 -30.01 -2.08 26.34
C GLY A 242 -31.27 -2.25 27.22
N GLU A 243 -32.36 -1.62 26.78
CA GLU A 243 -33.66 -1.69 27.42
C GLU A 243 -34.42 -3.00 27.01
N ALA A 244 -35.39 -3.37 27.79
CA ALA A 244 -36.31 -4.48 27.44
C ALA A 244 -37.11 -4.11 26.19
N VAL A 245 -37.43 -5.11 25.39
CA VAL A 245 -38.17 -4.96 24.12
C VAL A 245 -39.52 -5.61 24.24
N THR A 246 -40.57 -4.90 23.79
CA THR A 246 -41.93 -5.40 23.75
C THR A 246 -42.18 -6.28 22.54
N LEU A 247 -42.67 -7.48 22.75
CA LEU A 247 -43.20 -8.38 21.72
C LEU A 247 -44.71 -8.41 21.78
N SER A 248 -45.35 -8.28 20.64
CA SER A 248 -46.81 -8.30 20.48
C SER A 248 -47.20 -8.73 19.07
N GLU A 249 -48.47 -8.82 18.78
CA GLU A 249 -48.97 -9.13 17.43
C GLU A 249 -48.51 -8.08 16.40
N SER A 250 -48.37 -6.81 16.80
CA SER A 250 -47.97 -5.73 15.89
C SER A 250 -46.56 -5.92 15.30
N ASN A 251 -45.67 -6.63 15.99
CA ASN A 251 -44.34 -6.99 15.50
C ASN A 251 -44.19 -8.49 15.24
N GLN A 252 -45.37 -9.19 15.06
CA GLN A 252 -45.42 -10.65 14.80
C GLN A 252 -44.70 -11.46 15.89
N TRP A 253 -44.72 -10.97 17.12
CA TRP A 253 -44.07 -11.62 18.26
C TRP A 253 -42.55 -11.88 18.06
N THR A 254 -41.86 -11.03 17.25
CA THR A 254 -40.46 -11.21 16.95
C THR A 254 -39.68 -9.89 17.05
N TYR A 255 -38.38 -10.00 17.38
CA TYR A 255 -37.47 -8.88 17.39
C TYR A 255 -36.04 -9.34 17.10
N THR A 256 -35.20 -8.48 16.45
CA THR A 256 -33.81 -8.77 16.16
C THR A 256 -32.93 -7.65 16.66
N TRP A 257 -32.05 -7.95 17.61
CA TRP A 257 -30.91 -7.10 17.97
C TRP A 257 -29.83 -7.31 16.93
N LYS A 258 -29.39 -6.22 16.29
CA LYS A 258 -28.36 -6.19 15.26
C LYS A 258 -27.09 -5.53 15.78
N GLU A 259 -25.98 -5.70 15.04
CA GLU A 259 -24.71 -5.02 15.30
C GLU A 259 -24.14 -5.28 16.71
N LEU A 260 -24.45 -6.45 17.25
CA LEU A 260 -23.95 -6.87 18.56
C LEU A 260 -22.48 -7.32 18.42
N PRO A 261 -21.55 -6.89 19.30
CA PRO A 261 -20.19 -7.42 19.32
C PRO A 261 -20.19 -8.95 19.46
N SER A 262 -19.45 -9.68 18.60
CA SER A 262 -19.36 -11.14 18.72
C SER A 262 -18.33 -11.59 19.76
N THR A 263 -17.37 -10.71 20.09
CA THR A 263 -16.31 -10.94 21.08
C THR A 263 -16.22 -9.79 22.08
N ASN A 264 -15.77 -10.09 23.30
CA ASN A 264 -15.47 -9.07 24.30
C ASN A 264 -14.07 -8.48 24.09
N ALA A 265 -13.69 -7.49 24.90
CA ALA A 265 -12.40 -6.80 24.87
C ALA A 265 -11.17 -7.76 24.96
N LEU A 266 -11.33 -8.94 25.55
CA LEU A 266 -10.29 -9.97 25.63
C LEU A 266 -10.32 -10.95 24.45
N GLY A 267 -11.19 -10.72 23.44
CA GLY A 267 -11.34 -11.58 22.26
C GLY A 267 -12.11 -12.87 22.51
N PHE A 268 -12.74 -13.05 23.68
CA PHE A 268 -13.60 -14.19 23.94
C PHE A 268 -14.98 -13.96 23.36
N ARG A 269 -15.56 -15.01 22.77
CA ARG A 269 -16.92 -14.97 22.23
C ARG A 269 -17.93 -14.59 23.33
N ILE A 270 -18.77 -13.61 23.04
CA ILE A 270 -19.86 -13.20 23.92
C ILE A 270 -21.02 -14.20 23.73
N HIS A 271 -21.48 -14.78 24.84
CA HIS A 271 -22.67 -15.60 24.83
C HIS A 271 -23.89 -14.73 25.18
N TYR A 272 -24.74 -14.53 24.17
CA TYR A 272 -25.98 -13.80 24.34
C TYR A 272 -27.10 -14.73 24.77
N THR A 273 -28.01 -14.26 25.65
CA THR A 273 -29.24 -14.95 26.07
C THR A 273 -30.38 -13.97 26.11
N VAL A 274 -31.58 -14.43 25.86
CA VAL A 274 -32.81 -13.65 25.96
C VAL A 274 -33.69 -14.24 27.08
N LYS A 275 -34.28 -13.36 27.89
CA LYS A 275 -35.21 -13.77 28.95
C LYS A 275 -36.47 -12.95 28.81
N GLU A 276 -37.64 -13.61 29.04
CA GLU A 276 -38.89 -12.93 29.28
C GLU A 276 -38.88 -12.33 30.68
N VAL A 277 -39.19 -11.05 30.81
CA VAL A 277 -39.11 -10.30 32.06
C VAL A 277 -40.45 -9.76 32.54
N SER A 278 -41.51 -9.88 31.70
CA SER A 278 -42.89 -9.62 32.09
C SER A 278 -43.46 -10.71 33.03
N ASP A 279 -44.56 -10.39 33.69
CA ASP A 279 -45.33 -11.39 34.44
C ASP A 279 -45.90 -12.44 33.47
N ARG A 280 -45.68 -13.70 33.78
CA ARG A 280 -46.08 -14.83 32.97
C ARG A 280 -47.46 -15.42 33.34
N GLY A 281 -48.01 -14.93 34.45
CA GLY A 281 -49.28 -15.51 34.98
C GLY A 281 -49.17 -17.01 35.18
N GLU A 282 -50.10 -17.76 34.58
CA GLU A 282 -50.17 -19.22 34.70
C GLU A 282 -49.38 -19.98 33.63
N TYR A 283 -48.68 -19.28 32.73
CA TYR A 283 -47.89 -19.88 31.66
C TYR A 283 -46.58 -20.49 32.15
N LYS A 284 -46.25 -21.64 31.59
CA LYS A 284 -44.93 -22.26 31.74
C LYS A 284 -44.08 -21.86 30.55
N THR A 285 -42.92 -21.20 30.81
CA THR A 285 -42.02 -20.73 29.76
C THR A 285 -40.86 -21.71 29.51
N THR A 286 -40.60 -22.00 28.26
CA THR A 286 -39.37 -22.68 27.78
C THR A 286 -38.62 -21.78 26.80
N ILE A 287 -37.29 -21.81 26.81
CA ILE A 287 -36.44 -21.01 25.96
C ILE A 287 -35.42 -21.94 25.28
N THR A 288 -35.36 -21.89 23.97
CA THR A 288 -34.45 -22.70 23.15
C THR A 288 -33.75 -21.87 22.07
N GLY A 289 -32.68 -22.39 21.50
CA GLY A 289 -31.88 -21.74 20.47
C GLY A 289 -30.80 -20.80 21.02
N ASP A 290 -29.85 -20.45 20.17
CA ASP A 290 -28.77 -19.56 20.48
C ASP A 290 -28.98 -18.17 19.80
N ASN A 291 -28.61 -18.01 18.53
CA ASN A 291 -28.81 -16.76 17.81
C ASN A 291 -30.24 -16.54 17.33
N ASN A 292 -31.01 -17.63 17.17
CA ASN A 292 -32.46 -17.64 16.90
C ASN A 292 -33.15 -18.22 18.14
N VAL A 293 -33.50 -17.37 19.08
CA VAL A 293 -34.09 -17.72 20.36
C VAL A 293 -35.60 -17.88 20.18
N ILE A 294 -36.14 -18.99 20.63
CA ILE A 294 -37.57 -19.26 20.68
C ILE A 294 -37.97 -19.29 22.15
N ILE A 295 -38.92 -18.42 22.52
CA ILE A 295 -39.59 -18.39 23.82
C ILE A 295 -41.00 -18.96 23.64
N THR A 296 -41.25 -20.15 24.19
CA THR A 296 -42.60 -20.77 24.16
C THR A 296 -43.22 -20.64 25.53
N ASN A 297 -44.41 -20.03 25.58
CA ASN A 297 -45.26 -20.05 26.76
C ASN A 297 -46.41 -21.07 26.52
N SER A 298 -46.45 -22.09 27.38
CA SER A 298 -47.46 -23.15 27.33
C SER A 298 -48.44 -22.98 28.48
N TYR A 299 -49.72 -23.08 28.17
CA TYR A 299 -50.85 -23.11 29.10
C TYR A 299 -51.85 -24.19 28.67
N THR A 300 -52.33 -24.98 29.61
CA THR A 300 -53.37 -25.97 29.34
C THR A 300 -54.71 -25.42 29.79
N PRO A 301 -55.63 -25.16 28.87
CA PRO A 301 -56.94 -24.65 29.19
C PRO A 301 -57.70 -25.54 30.18
N GLU A 302 -58.53 -24.89 30.99
CA GLU A 302 -59.46 -25.64 31.90
C GLU A 302 -60.50 -26.44 31.10
N VAL A 303 -60.72 -27.65 31.52
CA VAL A 303 -61.78 -28.51 30.92
C VAL A 303 -62.84 -28.80 31.94
N THR A 304 -64.08 -28.79 31.48
CA THR A 304 -65.23 -29.24 32.26
C THR A 304 -65.83 -30.49 31.60
N PHE A 305 -66.57 -31.24 32.38
CA PHE A 305 -67.30 -32.35 31.85
C PHE A 305 -68.75 -32.25 32.27
N VAL A 306 -69.62 -32.66 31.41
CA VAL A 306 -71.07 -32.78 31.69
C VAL A 306 -71.41 -34.26 31.75
N LYS A 307 -71.91 -34.66 32.90
CA LYS A 307 -72.45 -36.01 33.06
C LYS A 307 -73.89 -36.02 32.59
N VAL A 308 -74.23 -36.86 31.60
CA VAL A 308 -75.57 -37.07 31.12
C VAL A 308 -76.04 -38.49 31.54
N ASP A 309 -77.03 -38.54 32.39
CA ASP A 309 -77.71 -39.81 32.75
C ASP A 309 -78.99 -39.95 31.94
N LYS A 310 -79.07 -41.00 31.17
CA LYS A 310 -80.32 -41.35 30.39
C LYS A 310 -81.18 -42.27 31.22
N GLN A 311 -82.40 -41.83 31.53
CA GLN A 311 -83.38 -42.68 32.15
C GLN A 311 -84.36 -43.23 31.06
N TRP A 312 -84.59 -44.50 31.12
CA TRP A 312 -85.62 -45.15 30.29
C TRP A 312 -86.87 -45.40 31.14
N SER A 313 -88.00 -45.03 30.65
CA SER A 313 -89.30 -45.36 31.24
C SER A 313 -90.03 -46.29 30.26
N ASP A 314 -90.01 -47.59 30.55
CA ASP A 314 -90.74 -48.59 29.79
C ASP A 314 -92.13 -48.72 30.41
N TYR A 315 -93.16 -48.49 29.67
CA TYR A 315 -94.52 -48.76 30.00
C TYR A 315 -94.93 -50.11 29.45
#